data_88f02be6a3155dc2f5b5348bfa61f44a
#
_entry.id   88f02be6a3155dc2f5b5348bfa61f44a
#
_cell.length_a   1.000
_cell.length_b   1.000
_cell.length_c   1.000
_cell.angle_alpha   90.00
_cell.angle_beta   90.00
_cell.angle_gamma   90.00
#
_symmetry.space_group_name_H-M   'P 1'
#
loop_
_entity.id
_entity.type
_entity.pdbx_description
1 polymer ?
#
loop_
_entity_poly.entity_id
_entity_poly.type
_entity_poly.pdbx_seq_one_letter_code
_entity_poly.pdbx_strand_id
1 'polypeptide(L)'
;MKTLLSGAIACAIFFSCNNATDSVNTKTDSSAAKTTAKEAVSEPVSYPYVASYSTKHTLGNPAHTKLVLDFYKLFETNKMDEMKPFLTDSVFVEFADGTTFNGPSDSLISMGKKYRAEMSNYSYKFDTWLPIHTEDTKEDWVLVWSRAYFTDKKGKQDSLRVHEYYQIKNNKICYWSEYNQKLPKPKKK
;
A
#
# COMPACT_ATOMS: atom_id res chain seq x y z
N MET A 1 -11.60 51.15 25.16
CA MET A 1 -11.00 52.38 24.58
C MET A 1 -9.89 51.97 23.64
N LYS A 2 -9.95 52.50 22.40
CA LYS A 2 -8.90 52.59 21.34
C LYS A 2 -8.57 51.28 20.62
N THR A 3 -8.95 51.10 19.45
CA THR A 3 -8.95 51.68 18.07
C THR A 3 -8.05 50.88 17.16
N LEU A 4 -8.72 50.26 16.21
CA LEU A 4 -8.48 50.11 14.76
C LEU A 4 -7.07 50.42 14.22
N LEU A 5 -6.56 49.50 13.36
CA LEU A 5 -6.04 49.94 12.05
C LEU A 5 -6.17 48.82 10.98
N SER A 6 -6.92 49.17 9.96
CA SER A 6 -7.04 48.46 8.67
C SER A 6 -5.76 48.64 7.85
N GLY A 7 -5.44 47.62 7.05
CA GLY A 7 -4.48 47.73 5.96
C GLY A 7 -4.88 46.82 4.80
N ALA A 8 -5.65 47.39 3.86
CA ALA A 8 -5.94 46.79 2.59
C ALA A 8 -4.79 47.10 1.59
N ILE A 9 -4.26 46.08 0.97
CA ILE A 9 -3.38 46.24 -0.21
C ILE A 9 -4.06 45.57 -1.38
N ALA A 10 -4.54 46.40 -2.30
CA ALA A 10 -4.98 46.05 -3.63
C ALA A 10 -3.77 45.96 -4.55
N CYS A 11 -3.60 44.87 -5.30
CA CYS A 11 -2.68 44.82 -6.42
C CYS A 11 -3.44 44.47 -7.69
N ALA A 12 -3.26 45.36 -8.64
CA ALA A 12 -3.95 45.48 -9.89
C ALA A 12 -3.60 44.38 -10.92
N ILE A 13 -4.61 44.02 -11.66
CA ILE A 13 -4.59 43.13 -12.82
C ILE A 13 -4.17 43.93 -14.02
N PHE A 14 -3.14 43.52 -14.74
CA PHE A 14 -2.89 43.98 -16.09
C PHE A 14 -3.32 42.93 -17.11
N PHE A 15 -4.46 43.22 -17.79
CA PHE A 15 -4.83 42.62 -19.05
C PHE A 15 -4.03 43.31 -20.16
N SER A 16 -3.36 42.54 -20.98
CA SER A 16 -2.87 43.02 -22.28
C SER A 16 -3.40 42.07 -23.36
N CYS A 17 -4.42 42.51 -24.05
CA CYS A 17 -4.85 41.96 -25.35
C CYS A 17 -4.03 42.61 -26.45
N ASN A 18 -3.45 41.79 -27.31
CA ASN A 18 -3.10 42.24 -28.66
C ASN A 18 -3.58 41.20 -29.66
N ASN A 19 -4.60 41.61 -30.44
CA ASN A 19 -5.00 41.02 -31.69
C ASN A 19 -4.04 41.47 -32.79
N ALA A 20 -3.53 40.53 -33.55
CA ALA A 20 -3.13 40.80 -34.94
C ALA A 20 -3.34 39.50 -35.74
N THR A 21 -4.25 39.61 -36.66
CA THR A 21 -4.57 38.68 -37.75
C THR A 21 -3.43 38.70 -38.77
N ASP A 22 -2.86 37.53 -39.10
CA ASP A 22 -2.32 37.29 -40.43
C ASP A 22 -2.28 35.78 -40.72
N SER A 23 -2.94 35.48 -41.85
CA SER A 23 -3.06 34.14 -42.42
C SER A 23 -1.79 33.79 -43.21
N VAL A 24 -1.03 32.80 -42.70
CA VAL A 24 -0.06 32.11 -43.56
C VAL A 24 -0.23 30.62 -43.39
N ASN A 25 -0.66 30.00 -44.46
CA ASN A 25 -0.83 28.57 -44.62
C ASN A 25 0.53 27.91 -44.76
N THR A 26 1.00 27.25 -43.66
CA THR A 26 2.20 26.42 -43.74
C THR A 26 1.86 25.04 -43.21
N LYS A 27 1.83 24.06 -44.11
CA LYS A 27 1.79 22.65 -43.78
C LYS A 27 3.04 22.35 -42.92
N THR A 28 2.85 22.12 -41.64
CA THR A 28 3.90 21.60 -40.77
C THR A 28 3.63 20.12 -40.57
N ASP A 29 4.43 19.32 -41.22
CA ASP A 29 4.58 17.90 -41.03
C ASP A 29 4.97 17.67 -39.57
N SER A 30 4.00 17.23 -38.75
CA SER A 30 4.23 16.92 -37.33
C SER A 30 4.80 15.52 -37.23
N SER A 31 6.09 15.40 -37.57
CA SER A 31 6.87 14.21 -37.22
C SER A 31 7.06 14.18 -35.71
N ALA A 32 6.16 13.49 -35.00
CA ALA A 32 6.34 13.17 -33.59
C ALA A 32 7.58 12.29 -33.47
N ALA A 33 8.68 12.89 -33.06
CA ALA A 33 9.89 12.18 -32.69
C ALA A 33 9.55 11.28 -31.48
N LYS A 34 9.34 10.00 -31.78
CA LYS A 34 9.23 8.93 -30.79
C LYS A 34 10.61 8.79 -30.14
N THR A 35 10.84 9.51 -29.05
CA THR A 35 12.04 9.34 -28.24
C THR A 35 11.94 7.96 -27.60
N THR A 36 12.48 6.97 -28.25
CA THR A 36 12.78 5.67 -27.68
C THR A 36 13.88 5.90 -26.65
N ALA A 37 13.50 5.98 -25.39
CA ALA A 37 14.46 5.90 -24.29
C ALA A 37 15.18 4.57 -24.46
N LYS A 38 16.46 4.63 -24.88
CA LYS A 38 17.35 3.48 -24.97
C LYS A 38 17.53 3.01 -23.52
N GLU A 39 16.93 1.87 -23.15
CA GLU A 39 17.20 1.22 -21.89
C GLU A 39 18.71 1.05 -21.76
N ALA A 40 19.29 1.69 -20.78
CA ALA A 40 20.71 1.51 -20.48
C ALA A 40 20.85 0.06 -20.02
N VAL A 41 21.50 -0.76 -20.82
CA VAL A 41 21.91 -2.11 -20.45
C VAL A 41 22.89 -1.93 -19.29
N SER A 42 22.38 -2.10 -18.06
CA SER A 42 23.23 -2.09 -16.88
C SER A 42 24.15 -3.32 -16.93
N GLU A 43 25.43 -3.14 -16.68
CA GLU A 43 26.37 -4.22 -16.46
C GLU A 43 25.80 -5.23 -15.46
N PRO A 44 25.95 -6.53 -15.67
CA PRO A 44 25.43 -7.52 -14.74
C PRO A 44 26.08 -7.36 -13.36
N VAL A 45 25.26 -7.05 -12.37
CA VAL A 45 25.73 -6.90 -10.99
C VAL A 45 25.98 -8.29 -10.40
N SER A 46 27.19 -8.51 -9.87
CA SER A 46 27.52 -9.71 -9.12
C SER A 46 27.14 -9.53 -7.65
N TYR A 47 26.31 -10.43 -7.12
CA TYR A 47 25.90 -10.44 -5.72
C TYR A 47 26.73 -11.41 -4.90
N PRO A 48 27.08 -11.11 -3.63
CA PRO A 48 27.86 -12.00 -2.77
C PRO A 48 27.04 -13.21 -2.26
N TYR A 49 25.73 -13.19 -2.41
CA TYR A 49 24.82 -14.23 -1.98
C TYR A 49 23.84 -14.61 -3.09
N VAL A 50 23.38 -15.86 -3.06
CA VAL A 50 22.31 -16.37 -3.95
C VAL A 50 20.98 -16.30 -3.17
N ALA A 51 19.96 -15.73 -3.77
CA ALA A 51 18.62 -15.74 -3.19
C ALA A 51 18.03 -17.16 -3.26
N SER A 52 17.39 -17.59 -2.17
CA SER A 52 16.73 -18.90 -2.10
C SER A 52 15.39 -18.95 -2.85
N TYR A 53 14.82 -17.78 -3.18
CA TYR A 53 13.51 -17.69 -3.82
C TYR A 53 13.62 -17.07 -5.22
N SER A 54 13.63 -15.76 -5.36
CA SER A 54 13.76 -15.06 -6.64
C SER A 54 14.50 -13.74 -6.51
N THR A 55 15.20 -13.35 -7.59
CA THR A 55 15.74 -11.98 -7.77
C THR A 55 15.17 -11.31 -9.01
N LYS A 56 14.23 -11.97 -9.70
CA LYS A 56 13.64 -11.49 -10.96
C LYS A 56 12.24 -10.95 -10.69
N HIS A 57 12.18 -9.65 -10.38
CA HIS A 57 10.94 -8.99 -10.03
C HIS A 57 10.62 -7.86 -11.01
N THR A 58 9.34 -7.76 -11.37
CA THR A 58 8.74 -6.62 -12.02
C THR A 58 7.64 -6.03 -11.13
N LEU A 59 7.16 -4.84 -11.47
CA LEU A 59 5.98 -4.30 -10.80
C LEU A 59 4.77 -5.19 -11.09
N GLY A 60 4.07 -5.57 -10.03
CA GLY A 60 2.86 -6.38 -10.10
C GLY A 60 1.61 -5.58 -10.44
N ASN A 61 0.48 -6.28 -10.53
CA ASN A 61 -0.81 -5.68 -10.84
C ASN A 61 -1.31 -4.79 -9.66
N PRO A 62 -1.59 -3.49 -9.88
CA PRO A 62 -2.12 -2.62 -8.82
C PRO A 62 -3.49 -3.04 -8.29
N ALA A 63 -4.26 -3.86 -9.04
CA ALA A 63 -5.51 -4.43 -8.53
C ALA A 63 -5.27 -5.38 -7.34
N HIS A 64 -4.13 -6.06 -7.28
CA HIS A 64 -3.75 -6.89 -6.14
C HIS A 64 -3.49 -6.05 -4.88
N THR A 65 -2.89 -4.85 -5.04
CA THR A 65 -2.78 -3.89 -3.94
C THR A 65 -4.14 -3.49 -3.41
N LYS A 66 -5.07 -3.14 -4.31
CA LYS A 66 -6.43 -2.76 -3.90
C LYS A 66 -7.11 -3.89 -3.13
N LEU A 67 -7.02 -5.13 -3.62
CA LEU A 67 -7.55 -6.32 -2.95
C LEU A 67 -7.03 -6.45 -1.52
N VAL A 68 -5.72 -6.30 -1.31
CA VAL A 68 -5.10 -6.39 0.02
C VAL A 68 -5.52 -5.22 0.91
N LEU A 69 -5.57 -3.98 0.40
CA LEU A 69 -6.01 -2.83 1.19
C LEU A 69 -7.49 -2.89 1.57
N ASP A 70 -8.35 -3.41 0.69
CA ASP A 70 -9.75 -3.66 1.02
C ASP A 70 -9.87 -4.73 2.13
N PHE A 71 -9.04 -5.78 2.09
CA PHE A 71 -8.96 -6.80 3.15
C PHE A 71 -8.57 -6.20 4.50
N TYR A 72 -7.55 -5.31 4.55
CA TYR A 72 -7.21 -4.53 5.75
C TYR A 72 -8.39 -3.69 6.26
N LYS A 73 -9.14 -3.07 5.33
CA LYS A 73 -10.27 -2.22 5.70
C LYS A 73 -11.39 -3.01 6.38
N LEU A 74 -11.64 -4.23 5.94
CA LEU A 74 -12.60 -5.12 6.58
C LEU A 74 -12.16 -5.50 8.00
N PHE A 75 -10.88 -5.81 8.21
CA PHE A 75 -10.34 -6.07 9.53
C PHE A 75 -10.45 -4.82 10.43
N GLU A 76 -10.04 -3.65 9.94
CA GLU A 76 -10.13 -2.37 10.65
C GLU A 76 -11.56 -2.09 11.14
N THR A 77 -12.55 -2.28 10.24
CA THR A 77 -13.97 -2.01 10.53
C THR A 77 -14.70 -3.17 11.21
N ASN A 78 -13.99 -4.23 11.60
CA ASN A 78 -14.53 -5.44 12.24
C ASN A 78 -15.59 -6.19 11.39
N LYS A 79 -15.42 -6.15 10.07
CA LYS A 79 -16.30 -6.81 9.10
C LYS A 79 -15.72 -8.17 8.68
N MET A 80 -15.42 -9.00 9.65
CA MET A 80 -14.69 -10.25 9.45
C MET A 80 -15.40 -11.23 8.52
N ASP A 81 -16.76 -11.25 8.52
CA ASP A 81 -17.54 -12.12 7.64
C ASP A 81 -17.40 -11.73 6.16
N GLU A 82 -17.18 -10.45 5.87
CA GLU A 82 -17.00 -9.94 4.52
C GLU A 82 -15.61 -10.27 3.95
N MET A 83 -14.70 -10.81 4.75
CA MET A 83 -13.32 -11.13 4.32
C MET A 83 -13.23 -12.42 3.49
N LYS A 84 -14.20 -13.33 3.60
CA LYS A 84 -14.19 -14.64 2.92
C LYS A 84 -13.95 -14.56 1.41
N PRO A 85 -14.62 -13.69 0.64
CA PRO A 85 -14.42 -13.60 -0.80
C PRO A 85 -13.00 -13.23 -1.23
N PHE A 86 -12.22 -12.61 -0.33
CA PHE A 86 -10.83 -12.18 -0.56
C PHE A 86 -9.81 -13.33 -0.42
N LEU A 87 -10.21 -14.44 0.18
CA LEU A 87 -9.35 -15.58 0.50
C LEU A 87 -9.61 -16.75 -0.44
N THR A 88 -8.57 -17.54 -0.69
CA THR A 88 -8.73 -18.89 -1.26
C THR A 88 -9.44 -19.81 -0.25
N ASP A 89 -9.92 -20.96 -0.70
CA ASP A 89 -10.64 -21.90 0.19
C ASP A 89 -9.76 -22.39 1.34
N SER A 90 -8.47 -22.58 1.07
CA SER A 90 -7.43 -22.86 2.06
C SER A 90 -6.36 -21.80 2.00
N VAL A 91 -5.86 -21.37 3.16
CA VAL A 91 -4.84 -20.33 3.30
C VAL A 91 -3.74 -20.80 4.23
N PHE A 92 -2.52 -20.31 3.99
CA PHE A 92 -1.40 -20.47 4.89
C PHE A 92 -0.99 -19.11 5.44
N VAL A 93 -0.80 -19.02 6.75
CA VAL A 93 -0.43 -17.78 7.46
C VAL A 93 0.73 -18.05 8.40
N GLU A 94 1.71 -17.17 8.38
CA GLU A 94 2.80 -17.11 9.37
C GLU A 94 2.61 -15.86 10.22
N PHE A 95 2.28 -16.05 11.48
CA PHE A 95 2.05 -14.93 12.41
C PHE A 95 3.36 -14.40 12.99
N ALA A 96 3.32 -13.14 13.42
CA ALA A 96 4.49 -12.44 13.96
C ALA A 96 5.09 -13.06 15.24
N ASP A 97 4.36 -13.92 15.93
CA ASP A 97 4.84 -14.69 17.09
C ASP A 97 5.53 -16.02 16.72
N GLY A 98 5.63 -16.30 15.40
CA GLY A 98 6.23 -17.52 14.87
C GLY A 98 5.27 -18.71 14.80
N THR A 99 4.01 -18.56 15.22
CA THR A 99 2.99 -19.61 15.01
C THR A 99 2.50 -19.58 13.55
N THR A 100 1.93 -20.70 13.11
CA THR A 100 1.41 -20.82 11.75
C THR A 100 -0.02 -21.32 11.73
N PHE A 101 -0.75 -20.96 10.70
CA PHE A 101 -2.05 -21.53 10.37
C PHE A 101 -2.02 -22.07 8.94
N ASN A 102 -2.50 -23.29 8.75
CA ASN A 102 -2.70 -23.89 7.43
C ASN A 102 -4.03 -24.61 7.42
N GLY A 103 -5.00 -24.12 6.66
CA GLY A 103 -6.34 -24.70 6.67
C GLY A 103 -7.43 -23.86 6.01
N PRO A 104 -8.71 -24.25 6.22
CA PRO A 104 -9.85 -23.56 5.60
C PRO A 104 -9.93 -22.10 6.02
N SER A 105 -10.19 -21.21 5.06
CA SER A 105 -10.33 -19.77 5.32
C SER A 105 -11.44 -19.42 6.31
N ASP A 106 -12.53 -20.25 6.40
CA ASP A 106 -13.58 -20.08 7.41
C ASP A 106 -13.06 -20.24 8.84
N SER A 107 -12.15 -21.20 9.05
CA SER A 107 -11.51 -21.42 10.35
C SER A 107 -10.61 -20.22 10.71
N LEU A 108 -9.87 -19.71 9.75
CA LEU A 108 -9.05 -18.52 9.92
C LEU A 108 -9.90 -17.29 10.28
N ILE A 109 -11.00 -17.06 9.57
CA ILE A 109 -11.94 -15.95 9.86
C ILE A 109 -12.50 -16.09 11.28
N SER A 110 -12.91 -17.30 11.68
CA SER A 110 -13.38 -17.56 13.04
C SER A 110 -12.34 -17.25 14.11
N MET A 111 -11.09 -17.58 13.85
CA MET A 111 -9.95 -17.24 14.73
C MET A 111 -9.71 -15.73 14.75
N GLY A 112 -9.72 -15.08 13.57
CA GLY A 112 -9.57 -13.64 13.43
C GLY A 112 -10.68 -12.85 14.14
N LYS A 113 -11.94 -13.33 14.13
CA LYS A 113 -13.05 -12.73 14.89
C LYS A 113 -12.76 -12.72 16.39
N LYS A 114 -12.28 -13.84 16.95
CA LYS A 114 -11.92 -13.91 18.36
C LYS A 114 -10.81 -12.94 18.70
N TYR A 115 -9.77 -12.89 17.89
CA TYR A 115 -8.66 -11.96 18.06
C TYR A 115 -9.11 -10.49 17.94
N ARG A 116 -9.90 -10.15 16.92
CA ARG A 116 -10.40 -8.79 16.69
C ARG A 116 -11.36 -8.32 17.81
N ALA A 117 -12.12 -9.23 18.42
CA ALA A 117 -13.00 -8.94 19.57
C ALA A 117 -12.24 -8.53 20.84
N GLU A 118 -10.93 -8.82 20.92
CA GLU A 118 -10.06 -8.40 22.03
C GLU A 118 -9.66 -6.92 21.93
N MET A 119 -10.03 -6.24 20.83
CA MET A 119 -9.54 -4.89 20.51
C MET A 119 -10.67 -3.96 20.14
N SER A 120 -10.53 -2.69 20.51
CA SER A 120 -11.39 -1.59 20.08
C SER A 120 -10.54 -0.48 19.44
N ASN A 121 -11.19 0.47 18.76
CA ASN A 121 -10.53 1.62 18.12
C ASN A 121 -9.36 1.22 17.21
N TYR A 122 -9.53 0.12 16.49
CA TYR A 122 -8.49 -0.39 15.61
C TYR A 122 -8.39 0.46 14.36
N SER A 123 -7.18 0.89 14.00
CA SER A 123 -6.92 1.66 12.79
C SER A 123 -5.53 1.40 12.23
N TYR A 124 -5.39 1.54 10.92
CA TYR A 124 -4.10 1.48 10.23
C TYR A 124 -3.68 2.85 9.70
N LYS A 125 -2.37 3.08 9.72
CA LYS A 125 -1.70 4.12 8.94
C LYS A 125 -0.66 3.46 8.06
N PHE A 126 -0.87 3.52 6.76
CA PHE A 126 0.06 2.92 5.79
C PHE A 126 1.23 3.85 5.54
N ASP A 127 2.44 3.30 5.58
CA ASP A 127 3.67 4.01 5.19
C ASP A 127 3.90 3.84 3.68
N THR A 128 3.77 2.60 3.15
CA THR A 128 3.83 2.29 1.71
C THR A 128 3.31 0.89 1.43
N TRP A 129 3.15 0.57 0.15
CA TRP A 129 2.87 -0.77 -0.38
C TRP A 129 3.55 -0.95 -1.73
N LEU A 130 3.81 -2.20 -2.10
CA LEU A 130 4.47 -2.53 -3.36
C LEU A 130 3.93 -3.86 -3.92
N PRO A 131 3.20 -3.85 -5.03
CA PRO A 131 2.90 -5.07 -5.76
C PRO A 131 4.12 -5.49 -6.58
N ILE A 132 4.47 -6.77 -6.54
CA ILE A 132 5.52 -7.36 -7.35
C ILE A 132 5.03 -8.61 -8.06
N HIS A 133 5.60 -8.89 -9.22
CA HIS A 133 5.49 -10.15 -9.94
C HIS A 133 6.87 -10.78 -10.05
N THR A 134 6.99 -12.07 -9.71
CA THR A 134 8.23 -12.84 -9.86
C THR A 134 8.24 -13.52 -11.22
N GLU A 135 9.21 -13.17 -12.07
CA GLU A 135 9.21 -13.62 -13.47
C GLU A 135 9.54 -15.11 -13.62
N ASP A 136 10.33 -15.66 -12.74
CA ASP A 136 10.78 -17.05 -12.73
C ASP A 136 9.76 -18.01 -12.09
N THR A 137 9.14 -17.64 -10.97
CA THR A 137 8.13 -18.45 -10.28
C THR A 137 6.70 -18.15 -10.71
N LYS A 138 6.48 -17.05 -11.49
CA LYS A 138 5.15 -16.60 -11.97
C LYS A 138 4.16 -16.33 -10.84
N GLU A 139 4.62 -15.76 -9.76
CA GLU A 139 3.82 -15.47 -8.59
C GLU A 139 3.61 -13.97 -8.40
N ASP A 140 2.45 -13.61 -7.87
CA ASP A 140 2.07 -12.24 -7.56
C ASP A 140 2.06 -12.02 -6.06
N TRP A 141 2.70 -10.93 -5.63
CA TRP A 141 2.85 -10.57 -4.24
C TRP A 141 2.48 -9.11 -4.00
N VAL A 142 2.03 -8.81 -2.79
CA VAL A 142 1.85 -7.43 -2.31
C VAL A 142 2.56 -7.30 -0.98
N LEU A 143 3.54 -6.40 -0.92
CA LEU A 143 4.25 -6.06 0.29
C LEU A 143 3.63 -4.80 0.89
N VAL A 144 3.43 -4.79 2.21
CA VAL A 144 2.76 -3.68 2.91
C VAL A 144 3.56 -3.28 4.14
N TRP A 145 3.79 -1.98 4.32
CA TRP A 145 4.36 -1.40 5.54
C TRP A 145 3.33 -0.46 6.15
N SER A 146 2.98 -0.73 7.39
CA SER A 146 1.94 0.03 8.09
C SER A 146 2.24 0.19 9.58
N ARG A 147 1.37 0.93 10.23
CA ARG A 147 1.29 1.03 11.69
C ARG A 147 -0.13 0.73 12.11
N ALA A 148 -0.29 -0.21 13.02
CA ALA A 148 -1.56 -0.52 13.64
C ALA A 148 -1.66 0.19 15.00
N TYR A 149 -2.83 0.77 15.27
CA TYR A 149 -3.17 1.41 16.54
C TYR A 149 -4.46 0.78 17.04
N PHE A 150 -4.50 0.41 18.31
CA PHE A 150 -5.68 -0.21 18.90
C PHE A 150 -5.74 0.00 20.42
N THR A 151 -6.90 -0.29 20.98
CA THR A 151 -7.12 -0.33 22.43
C THR A 151 -7.46 -1.76 22.82
N ASP A 152 -6.74 -2.34 23.78
CA ASP A 152 -7.00 -3.69 24.27
C ASP A 152 -8.24 -3.74 25.19
N LYS A 153 -8.69 -4.94 25.58
CA LYS A 153 -9.83 -5.13 26.51
C LYS A 153 -9.67 -4.43 27.86
N LYS A 154 -8.44 -4.13 28.29
CA LYS A 154 -8.15 -3.43 29.55
C LYS A 154 -8.16 -1.91 29.39
N GLY A 155 -8.53 -1.41 28.20
CA GLY A 155 -8.54 0.02 27.88
C GLY A 155 -7.15 0.61 27.62
N LYS A 156 -6.12 -0.23 27.51
CA LYS A 156 -4.76 0.22 27.22
C LYS A 156 -4.57 0.42 25.72
N GLN A 157 -4.12 1.61 25.35
CA GLN A 157 -3.70 1.88 23.98
C GLN A 157 -2.34 1.24 23.68
N ASP A 158 -2.23 0.61 22.52
CA ASP A 158 -0.98 0.03 22.02
C ASP A 158 -0.84 0.31 20.52
N SER A 159 0.38 0.11 20.00
CA SER A 159 0.67 0.34 18.59
C SER A 159 1.83 -0.53 18.13
N LEU A 160 1.74 -0.96 16.88
CA LEU A 160 2.73 -1.81 16.23
C LEU A 160 3.17 -1.18 14.92
N ARG A 161 4.45 -1.32 14.58
CA ARG A 161 4.88 -1.27 13.20
C ARG A 161 4.69 -2.65 12.61
N VAL A 162 4.08 -2.72 11.45
CA VAL A 162 3.69 -3.97 10.81
C VAL A 162 4.29 -4.00 9.40
N HIS A 163 4.95 -5.09 9.08
CA HIS A 163 5.33 -5.42 7.71
C HIS A 163 4.72 -6.78 7.38
N GLU A 164 3.99 -6.82 6.28
CA GLU A 164 3.34 -8.04 5.81
C GLU A 164 3.58 -8.19 4.32
N TYR A 165 3.65 -9.43 3.85
CA TYR A 165 3.64 -9.72 2.42
C TYR A 165 2.62 -10.83 2.13
N TYR A 166 1.85 -10.58 1.08
CA TYR A 166 0.69 -11.38 0.67
C TYR A 166 0.94 -12.02 -0.67
N GLN A 167 0.73 -13.33 -0.80
CA GLN A 167 0.71 -14.00 -2.09
C GLN A 167 -0.71 -14.03 -2.64
N ILE A 168 -0.83 -13.66 -3.92
CA ILE A 168 -2.10 -13.60 -4.62
C ILE A 168 -2.18 -14.73 -5.65
N LYS A 169 -3.24 -15.51 -5.59
CA LYS A 169 -3.55 -16.58 -6.55
C LYS A 169 -4.99 -16.47 -6.99
N ASN A 170 -5.23 -16.42 -8.30
CA ASN A 170 -6.59 -16.28 -8.86
C ASN A 170 -7.37 -15.09 -8.27
N ASN A 171 -6.71 -13.93 -8.13
CA ASN A 171 -7.26 -12.72 -7.52
C ASN A 171 -7.77 -12.92 -6.08
N LYS A 172 -7.14 -13.82 -5.32
CA LYS A 172 -7.42 -14.06 -3.90
C LYS A 172 -6.13 -14.23 -3.13
N ILE A 173 -6.14 -13.87 -1.86
CA ILE A 173 -5.03 -14.09 -0.93
C ILE A 173 -4.99 -15.57 -0.58
N CYS A 174 -3.85 -16.22 -0.83
CA CYS A 174 -3.63 -17.64 -0.49
C CYS A 174 -2.60 -17.83 0.63
N TYR A 175 -1.75 -16.83 0.84
CA TYR A 175 -0.73 -16.83 1.87
C TYR A 175 -0.42 -15.42 2.33
N TRP A 176 -0.01 -15.26 3.60
CA TRP A 176 0.73 -14.08 4.06
C TRP A 176 1.62 -14.40 5.24
N SER A 177 2.61 -13.55 5.45
CA SER A 177 3.48 -13.57 6.61
C SER A 177 3.53 -12.20 7.26
N GLU A 178 3.57 -12.16 8.58
CA GLU A 178 3.54 -10.95 9.41
C GLU A 178 4.85 -10.75 10.17
N TYR A 179 5.31 -9.49 10.21
CA TYR A 179 6.41 -9.04 11.07
C TYR A 179 5.95 -7.83 11.87
N ASN A 180 5.96 -7.95 13.20
CA ASN A 180 5.49 -6.91 14.07
C ASN A 180 6.61 -6.39 14.99
N GLN A 181 6.66 -5.07 15.16
CA GLN A 181 7.54 -4.41 16.12
C GLN A 181 6.74 -3.42 16.96
N LYS A 182 6.86 -3.50 18.28
CA LYS A 182 6.26 -2.49 19.19
C LYS A 182 6.87 -1.12 18.92
N LEU A 183 6.01 -0.11 18.77
CA LEU A 183 6.48 1.27 18.68
C LEU A 183 6.89 1.78 20.07
N PRO A 184 7.97 2.59 20.14
CA PRO A 184 8.36 3.23 21.39
C PRO A 184 7.21 4.12 21.91
N LYS A 185 6.92 4.03 23.21
CA LYS A 185 5.98 4.97 23.82
C LYS A 185 6.56 6.38 23.79
N PRO A 186 5.74 7.43 23.54
CA PRO A 186 6.19 8.80 23.67
C PRO A 186 6.73 8.99 25.09
N LYS A 187 7.94 9.56 25.21
CA LYS A 187 8.45 9.97 26.53
C LYS A 187 7.46 10.99 27.09
N LYS A 188 6.92 10.72 28.28
CA LYS A 188 6.17 11.75 29.03
C LYS A 188 7.12 12.93 29.23
N LYS A 189 6.75 14.10 28.70
CA LYS A 189 7.42 15.36 29.00
C LYS A 189 7.11 15.76 30.44
#